data_1a0fb397ac113516f0bc7bbabed52ecd
#
_entry.id   1a0fb397ac113516f0bc7bbabed52ecd
#
_cell.length_a   1.000
_cell.length_b   1.000
_cell.length_c   1.000
_cell.angle_alpha   90.00
_cell.angle_beta   90.00
_cell.angle_gamma   90.00
#
_symmetry.space_group_name_H-M   'P 1'
#
loop_
_entity.id
_entity.type
_entity.pdbx_description
1 polymer ?
#
loop_
_entity_poly.entity_id
_entity_poly.type
_entity_poly.pdbx_seq_one_letter_code
_entity_poly.pdbx_strand_id
1 'polypeptide(L)'
;MIAGIIAVAFEKPTTKDFVWPCWGPSIHVGGISFCMNFVFFLLLLAMGIYIALFYLAFRRPKTIPGRLQALMEMGLEFVREQIVMQMIGPEGMPFFALLSAFFFFIFFANILEVLPGVNLALTSRIAFPIVLAIVSWVTYNAVGIRRHGFTGYMKLVLFPPGAPIILYFLLSPIEFFTTILVRPVTLSVRLFANLVAGHFLLAVFFLGSIALLSSAVTFVFGLVSGAMAVVMVGFEIFVSLLQAFIFSVLSASYIAGAMASEH
;
A
#
# COMPACT_ATOMS: atom_id res chain seq x y z
N MET A 1 -24.97 -29.81 -21.84
CA MET A 1 -26.16 -29.12 -21.26
C MET A 1 -25.81 -28.42 -19.94
N ILE A 2 -25.11 -29.04 -18.98
CA ILE A 2 -24.71 -28.42 -17.69
C ILE A 2 -23.72 -27.23 -17.90
N ALA A 3 -22.78 -27.33 -18.85
CA ALA A 3 -21.82 -26.26 -19.15
C ALA A 3 -22.48 -24.97 -19.73
N GLY A 4 -23.63 -25.10 -20.41
CA GLY A 4 -24.36 -23.95 -20.94
C GLY A 4 -25.15 -23.18 -19.88
N ILE A 5 -25.61 -23.84 -18.82
CA ILE A 5 -26.38 -23.20 -17.74
C ILE A 5 -25.43 -22.41 -16.82
N ILE A 6 -24.20 -22.92 -16.60
CA ILE A 6 -23.17 -22.21 -15.82
C ILE A 6 -22.63 -20.98 -16.57
N ALA A 7 -22.55 -21.05 -17.91
CA ALA A 7 -22.05 -19.96 -18.74
C ALA A 7 -22.97 -18.71 -18.79
N VAL A 8 -24.26 -18.87 -18.52
CA VAL A 8 -25.24 -17.75 -18.54
C VAL A 8 -25.26 -16.97 -17.23
N ALA A 9 -24.84 -17.59 -16.11
CA ALA A 9 -24.93 -16.98 -14.79
C ALA A 9 -23.61 -16.41 -14.24
N PHE A 10 -22.47 -16.70 -14.88
CA PHE A 10 -21.16 -16.25 -14.43
C PHE A 10 -20.56 -15.24 -15.41
N GLU A 11 -20.78 -13.95 -15.17
CA GLU A 11 -20.01 -12.90 -15.81
C GLU A 11 -18.59 -12.90 -15.23
N LYS A 12 -17.63 -13.20 -16.09
CA LYS A 12 -16.21 -13.17 -15.68
C LYS A 12 -15.84 -11.73 -15.35
N PRO A 13 -15.26 -11.45 -14.17
CA PRO A 13 -14.75 -10.12 -13.85
C PRO A 13 -13.73 -9.71 -14.92
N THR A 14 -13.95 -8.56 -15.53
CA THR A 14 -13.09 -8.02 -16.58
C THR A 14 -12.36 -6.77 -16.07
N THR A 15 -11.25 -6.43 -16.71
CA THR A 15 -10.52 -5.19 -16.38
C THR A 15 -11.36 -3.92 -16.60
N LYS A 16 -12.47 -4.00 -17.34
CA LYS A 16 -13.41 -2.89 -17.56
C LYS A 16 -14.23 -2.57 -16.31
N ASP A 17 -14.44 -3.54 -15.43
CA ASP A 17 -15.19 -3.38 -14.19
C ASP A 17 -14.43 -2.48 -13.17
N PHE A 18 -13.14 -2.25 -13.43
CA PHE A 18 -12.27 -1.34 -12.66
C PHE A 18 -12.22 0.09 -13.22
N VAL A 19 -12.88 0.37 -14.36
CA VAL A 19 -12.92 1.69 -14.98
C VAL A 19 -14.24 2.36 -14.66
N TRP A 20 -14.24 3.22 -13.66
CA TRP A 20 -15.43 3.98 -13.26
C TRP A 20 -15.61 5.22 -14.13
N PRO A 21 -16.86 5.53 -14.56
CA PRO A 21 -17.15 6.72 -15.32
C PRO A 21 -16.87 7.99 -14.50
N CYS A 22 -16.56 9.05 -15.21
CA CYS A 22 -16.40 10.37 -14.64
C CYS A 22 -17.75 10.95 -14.19
N TRP A 23 -17.86 11.42 -12.96
CA TRP A 23 -19.10 11.98 -12.40
C TRP A 23 -19.15 13.51 -12.41
N GLY A 24 -18.14 14.19 -12.94
CA GLY A 24 -18.05 15.64 -12.93
C GLY A 24 -17.35 16.24 -14.15
N PRO A 25 -17.25 17.57 -14.22
CA PRO A 25 -16.53 18.23 -15.28
C PRO A 25 -15.05 17.81 -15.25
N SER A 26 -14.57 17.36 -16.41
CA SER A 26 -13.15 17.05 -16.57
C SER A 26 -12.35 18.36 -16.64
N ILE A 27 -11.45 18.56 -15.68
CA ILE A 27 -10.52 19.68 -15.69
C ILE A 27 -9.30 19.25 -16.51
N HIS A 28 -9.08 19.90 -17.64
CA HIS A 28 -7.93 19.66 -18.50
C HIS A 28 -6.80 20.61 -18.13
N VAL A 29 -5.72 20.10 -17.57
CA VAL A 29 -4.51 20.88 -17.27
C VAL A 29 -3.34 20.22 -17.99
N GLY A 30 -2.74 20.92 -18.95
CA GLY A 30 -1.51 20.48 -19.62
C GLY A 30 -1.60 19.13 -20.36
N GLY A 31 -2.79 18.79 -20.95
CA GLY A 31 -2.98 17.51 -21.65
C GLY A 31 -3.35 16.33 -20.76
N ILE A 32 -3.43 16.52 -19.44
CA ILE A 32 -3.89 15.52 -18.48
C ILE A 32 -5.33 15.87 -18.09
N SER A 33 -6.26 14.96 -18.29
CA SER A 33 -7.66 15.12 -17.87
C SER A 33 -7.81 14.66 -16.41
N PHE A 34 -7.94 15.59 -15.49
CA PHE A 34 -8.34 15.30 -14.13
C PHE A 34 -9.87 15.14 -14.08
N CYS A 35 -10.31 13.98 -13.75
CA CYS A 35 -11.72 13.65 -13.62
C CYS A 35 -12.05 13.31 -12.17
N MET A 36 -13.09 13.98 -11.62
CA MET A 36 -13.66 13.56 -10.34
C MET A 36 -14.42 12.26 -10.55
N ASN A 37 -13.84 11.17 -10.10
CA ASN A 37 -14.47 9.87 -10.12
C ASN A 37 -14.64 9.32 -8.69
N PHE A 38 -15.36 8.21 -8.57
CA PHE A 38 -15.65 7.57 -7.28
C PHE A 38 -14.37 7.30 -6.44
N VAL A 39 -13.24 7.00 -7.08
CA VAL A 39 -11.95 6.77 -6.41
C VAL A 39 -11.43 8.01 -5.69
N PHE A 40 -11.65 9.20 -6.24
CA PHE A 40 -11.30 10.46 -5.55
C PHE A 40 -12.11 10.64 -4.26
N PHE A 41 -13.41 10.30 -4.30
CA PHE A 41 -14.26 10.30 -3.11
C PHE A 41 -13.78 9.31 -2.04
N LEU A 42 -13.38 8.12 -2.45
CA LEU A 42 -12.83 7.12 -1.54
C LEU A 42 -11.51 7.57 -0.89
N LEU A 43 -10.68 8.30 -1.65
CA LEU A 43 -9.48 8.92 -1.08
C LEU A 43 -9.81 9.89 0.04
N LEU A 44 -10.74 10.80 -0.24
CA LEU A 44 -11.17 11.77 0.76
C LEU A 44 -11.79 11.07 1.97
N LEU A 45 -12.54 10.00 1.76
CA LEU A 45 -13.11 9.16 2.81
C LEU A 45 -12.02 8.50 3.66
N ALA A 46 -11.02 7.86 3.03
CA ALA A 46 -9.89 7.25 3.73
C ALA A 46 -9.11 8.28 4.56
N MET A 47 -8.78 9.42 3.95
CA MET A 47 -8.15 10.53 4.68
C MET A 47 -9.02 11.04 5.81
N GLY A 48 -10.31 11.21 5.56
CA GLY A 48 -11.27 11.67 6.57
C GLY A 48 -11.35 10.71 7.77
N ILE A 49 -11.44 9.41 7.50
CA ILE A 49 -11.46 8.36 8.54
C ILE A 49 -10.14 8.39 9.33
N TYR A 50 -9.00 8.44 8.65
CA TYR A 50 -7.70 8.50 9.27
C TYR A 50 -7.58 9.72 10.20
N ILE A 51 -7.88 10.92 9.69
CA ILE A 51 -7.80 12.17 10.45
C ILE A 51 -8.81 12.15 11.61
N ALA A 52 -10.04 11.69 11.38
CA ALA A 52 -11.07 11.62 12.41
C ALA A 52 -10.69 10.67 13.55
N LEU A 53 -10.16 9.49 13.25
CA LEU A 53 -9.73 8.53 14.25
C LEU A 53 -8.60 9.07 15.11
N PHE A 54 -7.58 9.69 14.50
CA PHE A 54 -6.49 10.32 15.24
C PHE A 54 -6.97 11.51 16.07
N TYR A 55 -7.81 12.37 15.49
CA TYR A 55 -8.37 13.50 16.21
C TYR A 55 -9.21 13.06 17.40
N LEU A 56 -10.10 12.06 17.23
CA LEU A 56 -10.94 11.54 18.32
C LEU A 56 -10.10 10.83 19.39
N ALA A 57 -9.05 10.11 19.00
CA ALA A 57 -8.17 9.42 19.95
C ALA A 57 -7.37 10.41 20.82
N PHE A 58 -6.86 11.48 20.21
CA PHE A 58 -5.91 12.40 20.87
C PHE A 58 -6.48 13.77 21.20
N ARG A 59 -7.76 14.03 20.94
CA ARG A 59 -8.43 15.30 21.30
C ARG A 59 -8.37 15.63 22.80
N ARG A 60 -8.47 14.61 23.65
CA ARG A 60 -8.40 14.73 25.12
C ARG A 60 -7.60 13.56 25.68
N PRO A 61 -6.27 13.59 25.56
CA PRO A 61 -5.45 12.49 26.03
C PRO A 61 -5.59 12.33 27.53
N LYS A 62 -5.85 11.11 27.97
CA LYS A 62 -5.95 10.74 29.38
C LYS A 62 -4.76 9.89 29.76
N THR A 63 -4.30 10.01 31.01
CA THR A 63 -3.25 9.15 31.59
C THR A 63 -3.66 7.68 31.65
N ILE A 64 -4.95 7.40 31.83
CA ILE A 64 -5.54 6.07 31.66
C ILE A 64 -6.28 6.09 30.32
N PRO A 65 -5.71 5.51 29.23
CA PRO A 65 -6.24 5.62 27.90
C PRO A 65 -7.58 4.90 27.75
N GLY A 66 -8.53 5.52 27.04
CA GLY A 66 -9.74 4.85 26.59
C GLY A 66 -9.42 3.85 25.48
N ARG A 67 -10.38 2.97 25.14
CA ARG A 67 -10.17 1.87 24.14
C ARG A 67 -9.63 2.36 22.80
N LEU A 68 -10.16 3.46 22.26
CA LEU A 68 -9.71 4.02 21.00
C LEU A 68 -8.29 4.61 21.11
N GLN A 69 -8.03 5.36 22.19
CA GLN A 69 -6.72 5.95 22.45
C GLN A 69 -5.67 4.85 22.62
N ALA A 70 -5.96 3.82 23.42
CA ALA A 70 -5.06 2.68 23.64
C ALA A 70 -4.72 1.93 22.32
N LEU A 71 -5.72 1.74 21.44
CA LEU A 71 -5.51 1.09 20.15
C LEU A 71 -4.59 1.93 19.23
N MET A 72 -4.80 3.25 19.19
CA MET A 72 -3.96 4.13 18.37
C MET A 72 -2.55 4.27 18.95
N GLU A 73 -2.40 4.36 20.27
CA GLU A 73 -1.11 4.38 20.95
C GLU A 73 -0.33 3.09 20.70
N MET A 74 -0.99 1.92 20.82
CA MET A 74 -0.38 0.62 20.51
C MET A 74 0.12 0.56 19.06
N GLY A 75 -0.66 1.06 18.10
CA GLY A 75 -0.24 1.11 16.70
C GLY A 75 0.94 2.06 16.47
N LEU A 76 0.94 3.23 17.12
CA LEU A 76 2.07 4.17 17.06
C LEU A 76 3.33 3.59 17.71
N GLU A 77 3.19 2.94 18.86
CA GLU A 77 4.30 2.27 19.54
C GLU A 77 4.86 1.12 18.70
N PHE A 78 3.99 0.34 18.06
CA PHE A 78 4.40 -0.68 17.10
C PHE A 78 5.26 -0.09 15.96
N VAL A 79 4.83 1.01 15.35
CA VAL A 79 5.62 1.68 14.28
C VAL A 79 6.93 2.20 14.85
N ARG A 80 6.91 2.80 16.04
CA ARG A 80 8.10 3.32 16.70
C ARG A 80 9.12 2.22 16.96
N GLU A 81 8.72 1.14 17.65
CA GLU A 81 9.64 0.10 18.12
C GLU A 81 10.03 -0.87 16.98
N GLN A 82 9.06 -1.34 16.18
CA GLN A 82 9.31 -2.38 15.17
C GLN A 82 9.79 -1.81 13.82
N ILE A 83 9.55 -0.54 13.53
CA ILE A 83 9.97 0.03 12.25
C ILE A 83 11.10 1.04 12.47
N VAL A 84 10.87 2.11 13.26
CA VAL A 84 11.83 3.19 13.37
C VAL A 84 13.08 2.73 14.12
N MET A 85 12.89 2.18 15.33
CA MET A 85 14.02 1.81 16.19
C MET A 85 14.79 0.61 15.66
N GLN A 86 14.14 -0.36 15.05
CA GLN A 86 14.81 -1.54 14.47
C GLN A 86 15.53 -1.24 13.16
N MET A 87 14.96 -0.39 12.29
CA MET A 87 15.54 -0.14 10.96
C MET A 87 16.55 1.02 10.96
N ILE A 88 16.27 2.10 11.68
CA ILE A 88 17.08 3.33 11.64
C ILE A 88 17.80 3.54 12.98
N GLY A 89 17.18 3.16 14.08
CA GLY A 89 17.66 3.45 15.43
C GLY A 89 17.17 4.82 15.95
N PRO A 90 17.80 5.35 17.03
CA PRO A 90 17.38 6.61 17.66
C PRO A 90 17.40 7.82 16.72
N GLU A 91 18.31 7.83 15.74
CA GLU A 91 18.40 8.89 14.73
C GLU A 91 17.19 8.92 13.77
N GLY A 92 16.37 7.87 13.78
CA GLY A 92 15.16 7.75 12.98
C GLY A 92 13.94 8.48 13.55
N MET A 93 14.00 8.97 14.78
CA MET A 93 12.86 9.63 15.43
C MET A 93 12.25 10.81 14.65
N PRO A 94 13.01 11.64 13.92
CA PRO A 94 12.44 12.68 13.07
C PRO A 94 11.54 12.15 11.95
N PHE A 95 11.74 10.90 11.51
CA PHE A 95 10.97 10.25 10.45
C PHE A 95 9.78 9.45 10.98
N PHE A 96 9.62 9.35 12.31
CA PHE A 96 8.53 8.62 12.95
C PHE A 96 7.15 9.06 12.46
N ALA A 97 6.93 10.37 12.38
CA ALA A 97 5.65 10.91 11.90
C ALA A 97 5.33 10.49 10.45
N LEU A 98 6.33 10.54 9.54
CA LEU A 98 6.18 10.14 8.16
C LEU A 98 5.91 8.64 8.02
N LEU A 99 6.69 7.81 8.71
CA LEU A 99 6.56 6.35 8.66
C LEU A 99 5.23 5.90 9.27
N SER A 100 4.79 6.53 10.35
CA SER A 100 3.46 6.31 10.92
C SER A 100 2.35 6.72 9.95
N ALA A 101 2.51 7.86 9.27
CA ALA A 101 1.56 8.29 8.26
C ALA A 101 1.47 7.27 7.11
N PHE A 102 2.57 6.74 6.61
CA PHE A 102 2.56 5.68 5.60
C PHE A 102 1.84 4.43 6.10
N PHE A 103 2.19 3.96 7.29
CA PHE A 103 1.60 2.75 7.87
C PHE A 103 0.07 2.87 8.00
N PHE A 104 -0.40 3.89 8.70
CA PHE A 104 -1.82 4.04 8.94
C PHE A 104 -2.61 4.41 7.68
N PHE A 105 -2.06 5.28 6.82
CA PHE A 105 -2.75 5.66 5.59
C PHE A 105 -2.93 4.45 4.66
N ILE A 106 -1.87 3.65 4.44
CA ILE A 106 -1.95 2.45 3.60
C ILE A 106 -2.91 1.43 4.23
N PHE A 107 -2.84 1.23 5.53
CA PHE A 107 -3.73 0.30 6.23
C PHE A 107 -5.20 0.70 6.07
N PHE A 108 -5.55 1.97 6.35
CA PHE A 108 -6.93 2.42 6.20
C PHE A 108 -7.39 2.49 4.75
N ALA A 109 -6.51 2.84 3.82
CA ALA A 109 -6.83 2.84 2.40
C ALA A 109 -7.17 1.43 1.87
N ASN A 110 -6.46 0.43 2.36
CA ASN A 110 -6.65 -0.96 1.94
C ASN A 110 -7.84 -1.63 2.64
N ILE A 111 -8.08 -1.33 3.93
CA ILE A 111 -9.20 -1.91 4.67
C ILE A 111 -10.56 -1.46 4.12
N LEU A 112 -10.62 -0.31 3.43
CA LEU A 112 -11.84 0.14 2.77
C LEU A 112 -12.34 -0.82 1.69
N GLU A 113 -11.46 -1.63 1.11
CA GLU A 113 -11.83 -2.68 0.14
C GLU A 113 -12.69 -3.77 0.78
N VAL A 114 -12.41 -4.09 2.04
CA VAL A 114 -13.10 -5.14 2.78
C VAL A 114 -14.50 -4.70 3.22
N LEU A 115 -14.78 -3.39 3.22
CA LEU A 115 -16.09 -2.87 3.61
C LEU A 115 -17.16 -3.20 2.55
N PRO A 116 -18.23 -3.91 2.93
CA PRO A 116 -19.31 -4.23 2.01
C PRO A 116 -19.97 -2.94 1.50
N GLY A 117 -20.09 -2.82 0.17
CA GLY A 117 -20.65 -1.65 -0.50
C GLY A 117 -19.61 -0.69 -1.11
N VAL A 118 -18.35 -0.72 -0.67
CA VAL A 118 -17.26 0.06 -1.26
C VAL A 118 -16.52 -0.78 -2.30
N ASN A 119 -16.20 -2.03 -1.99
CA ASN A 119 -15.58 -3.05 -2.85
C ASN A 119 -14.50 -2.51 -3.83
N LEU A 120 -13.76 -1.48 -3.43
CA LEU A 120 -12.71 -0.89 -4.25
C LEU A 120 -11.57 -0.40 -3.37
N ALA A 121 -10.42 -1.03 -3.47
CA ALA A 121 -9.23 -0.52 -2.82
C ALA A 121 -8.71 0.72 -3.55
N LEU A 122 -8.40 1.74 -2.77
CA LEU A 122 -7.82 2.98 -3.27
C LEU A 122 -6.52 2.73 -4.04
N THR A 123 -5.75 1.80 -3.53
CA THR A 123 -4.42 1.42 -4.04
C THR A 123 -4.49 0.47 -5.25
N SER A 124 -5.70 0.01 -5.64
CA SER A 124 -5.90 -0.74 -6.89
C SER A 124 -5.67 0.11 -8.14
N ARG A 125 -5.61 1.44 -8.01
CA ARG A 125 -5.11 2.33 -9.06
C ARG A 125 -3.64 2.63 -8.84
N ILE A 126 -2.81 2.28 -9.80
CA ILE A 126 -1.35 2.42 -9.74
C ILE A 126 -0.88 3.85 -9.43
N ALA A 127 -1.71 4.87 -9.71
CA ALA A 127 -1.40 6.26 -9.42
C ALA A 127 -1.15 6.53 -7.92
N PHE A 128 -1.91 5.89 -7.03
CA PHE A 128 -1.76 6.06 -5.58
C PHE A 128 -0.45 5.48 -5.04
N PRO A 129 -0.17 4.19 -5.28
CA PRO A 129 1.10 3.59 -4.92
C PRO A 129 2.30 4.37 -5.45
N ILE A 130 2.23 4.90 -6.67
CA ILE A 130 3.30 5.71 -7.25
C ILE A 130 3.53 7.00 -6.44
N VAL A 131 2.47 7.72 -6.07
CA VAL A 131 2.62 8.95 -5.27
C VAL A 131 3.30 8.67 -3.93
N LEU A 132 2.86 7.63 -3.20
CA LEU A 132 3.48 7.22 -1.95
C LEU A 132 4.94 6.80 -2.12
N ALA A 133 5.23 6.05 -3.18
CA ALA A 133 6.59 5.64 -3.52
C ALA A 133 7.48 6.83 -3.87
N ILE A 134 6.96 7.84 -4.59
CA ILE A 134 7.67 9.08 -4.89
C ILE A 134 7.96 9.88 -3.61
N VAL A 135 7.00 10.00 -2.69
CA VAL A 135 7.21 10.67 -1.39
C VAL A 135 8.32 9.97 -0.61
N SER A 136 8.30 8.65 -0.52
CA SER A 136 9.37 7.86 0.09
C SER A 136 10.71 8.09 -0.62
N TRP A 137 10.71 8.04 -1.96
CA TRP A 137 11.89 8.26 -2.81
C TRP A 137 12.52 9.63 -2.61
N VAL A 138 11.72 10.70 -2.64
CA VAL A 138 12.17 12.06 -2.38
C VAL A 138 12.75 12.17 -0.98
N THR A 139 12.11 11.56 0.00
CA THR A 139 12.55 11.63 1.40
C THR A 139 13.92 11.01 1.58
N TYR A 140 14.15 9.74 1.17
CA TYR A 140 15.45 9.11 1.42
C TYR A 140 16.58 9.74 0.59
N ASN A 141 16.30 10.21 -0.64
CA ASN A 141 17.31 10.96 -1.41
C ASN A 141 17.63 12.31 -0.76
N ALA A 142 16.61 13.04 -0.29
CA ALA A 142 16.83 14.32 0.40
C ALA A 142 17.64 14.15 1.70
N VAL A 143 17.38 13.09 2.45
CA VAL A 143 18.15 12.73 3.65
C VAL A 143 19.60 12.41 3.31
N GLY A 144 19.82 11.57 2.31
CA GLY A 144 21.17 11.22 1.86
C GLY A 144 21.97 12.44 1.38
N ILE A 145 21.35 13.31 0.58
CA ILE A 145 21.98 14.55 0.10
C ILE A 145 22.27 15.52 1.26
N ARG A 146 21.36 15.64 2.23
CA ARG A 146 21.59 16.50 3.41
C ARG A 146 22.72 16.03 4.29
N ARG A 147 22.90 14.70 4.45
CA ARG A 147 23.91 14.13 5.34
C ARG A 147 25.30 14.07 4.72
N HIS A 148 25.40 13.73 3.44
CA HIS A 148 26.67 13.47 2.75
C HIS A 148 27.04 14.53 1.71
N GLY A 149 26.15 15.50 1.46
CA GLY A 149 26.22 16.36 0.30
C GLY A 149 25.89 15.63 -1.01
N PHE A 150 25.66 16.36 -2.08
CA PHE A 150 25.26 15.74 -3.36
C PHE A 150 26.33 14.79 -3.92
N THR A 151 27.59 15.21 -3.89
CA THR A 151 28.73 14.41 -4.40
C THR A 151 29.02 13.19 -3.52
N GLY A 152 28.99 13.35 -2.21
CA GLY A 152 29.18 12.24 -1.25
C GLY A 152 28.06 11.20 -1.37
N TYR A 153 26.82 11.65 -1.46
CA TYR A 153 25.68 10.73 -1.64
C TYR A 153 25.75 9.98 -2.98
N MET A 154 26.08 10.67 -4.09
CA MET A 154 26.29 10.01 -5.38
C MET A 154 27.41 8.97 -5.32
N LYS A 155 28.50 9.29 -4.61
CA LYS A 155 29.60 8.35 -4.40
C LYS A 155 29.15 7.13 -3.59
N LEU A 156 28.37 7.33 -2.52
CA LEU A 156 27.81 6.25 -1.71
C LEU A 156 26.90 5.31 -2.51
N VAL A 157 26.06 5.87 -3.39
CA VAL A 157 25.15 5.11 -4.25
C VAL A 157 25.90 4.36 -5.36
N LEU A 158 26.91 4.98 -5.97
CA LEU A 158 27.64 4.39 -7.10
C LEU A 158 28.75 3.41 -6.65
N PHE A 159 29.35 3.65 -5.49
CA PHE A 159 30.51 2.90 -4.98
C PHE A 159 30.26 2.40 -3.55
N PRO A 160 29.37 1.37 -3.39
CA PRO A 160 29.12 0.83 -2.05
C PRO A 160 30.42 0.29 -1.44
N PRO A 161 30.71 0.57 -0.15
CA PRO A 161 31.93 0.15 0.50
C PRO A 161 32.04 -1.37 0.55
N GLY A 162 33.28 -1.90 0.39
CA GLY A 162 33.58 -3.31 0.54
C GLY A 162 33.63 -4.12 -0.76
N ALA A 163 33.38 -3.51 -1.94
CA ALA A 163 33.53 -4.22 -3.20
C ALA A 163 34.94 -4.04 -3.82
N PRO A 164 35.53 -5.07 -4.46
CA PRO A 164 36.77 -4.93 -5.20
C PRO A 164 36.59 -4.04 -6.43
N ILE A 165 37.64 -3.28 -6.77
CA ILE A 165 37.61 -2.24 -7.82
C ILE A 165 37.08 -2.74 -9.16
N ILE A 166 37.39 -3.97 -9.54
CA ILE A 166 36.98 -4.59 -10.80
C ILE A 166 35.44 -4.77 -10.86
N LEU A 167 34.80 -5.02 -9.70
CA LEU A 167 33.34 -5.22 -9.62
C LEU A 167 32.55 -3.89 -9.72
N TYR A 168 33.17 -2.74 -9.44
CA TYR A 168 32.46 -1.46 -9.54
C TYR A 168 31.99 -1.13 -10.94
N PHE A 169 32.68 -1.62 -11.98
CA PHE A 169 32.23 -1.40 -13.36
C PHE A 169 30.85 -2.02 -13.64
N LEU A 170 30.54 -3.13 -13.00
CA LEU A 170 29.24 -3.81 -13.11
C LEU A 170 28.26 -3.33 -12.02
N LEU A 171 28.76 -3.12 -10.80
CA LEU A 171 27.93 -2.82 -9.63
C LEU A 171 27.37 -1.39 -9.67
N SER A 172 28.17 -0.44 -10.10
CA SER A 172 27.82 0.99 -10.13
C SER A 172 26.57 1.30 -10.99
N PRO A 173 26.46 0.85 -12.25
CA PRO A 173 25.23 1.05 -13.01
C PRO A 173 24.03 0.32 -12.42
N ILE A 174 24.21 -0.88 -11.83
CA ILE A 174 23.14 -1.65 -11.21
C ILE A 174 22.61 -0.92 -9.98
N GLU A 175 23.49 -0.45 -9.08
CA GLU A 175 23.11 0.28 -7.88
C GLU A 175 22.44 1.62 -8.21
N PHE A 176 22.93 2.32 -9.24
CA PHE A 176 22.29 3.54 -9.71
C PHE A 176 20.85 3.29 -10.18
N PHE A 177 20.66 2.30 -11.05
CA PHE A 177 19.32 1.92 -11.53
C PHE A 177 18.44 1.45 -10.39
N THR A 178 18.97 0.65 -9.48
CA THR A 178 18.23 0.11 -8.34
C THR A 178 17.76 1.24 -7.43
N THR A 179 18.64 2.18 -7.06
CA THR A 179 18.30 3.24 -6.12
C THR A 179 17.35 4.26 -6.72
N ILE A 180 17.53 4.63 -7.99
CA ILE A 180 16.72 5.68 -8.62
C ILE A 180 15.40 5.16 -9.17
N LEU A 181 15.41 3.97 -9.81
CA LEU A 181 14.26 3.48 -10.56
C LEU A 181 13.61 2.27 -9.90
N VAL A 182 14.40 1.22 -9.56
CA VAL A 182 13.83 -0.06 -9.13
C VAL A 182 13.15 0.05 -7.77
N ARG A 183 13.74 0.76 -6.79
CA ARG A 183 13.15 0.92 -5.45
C ARG A 183 11.76 1.56 -5.47
N PRO A 184 11.52 2.73 -6.09
CA PRO A 184 10.17 3.30 -6.13
C PRO A 184 9.21 2.48 -6.99
N VAL A 185 9.66 1.90 -8.09
CA VAL A 185 8.82 1.06 -8.95
C VAL A 185 8.37 -0.21 -8.22
N THR A 186 9.30 -0.94 -7.62
CA THR A 186 8.95 -2.17 -6.87
C THR A 186 8.05 -1.89 -5.68
N LEU A 187 8.25 -0.76 -4.99
CA LEU A 187 7.42 -0.35 -3.87
C LEU A 187 5.97 -0.08 -4.32
N SER A 188 5.79 0.62 -5.44
CA SER A 188 4.48 0.94 -6.00
C SER A 188 3.80 -0.27 -6.63
N VAL A 189 4.53 -1.08 -7.42
CA VAL A 189 3.98 -2.27 -8.07
C VAL A 189 3.56 -3.32 -7.06
N ARG A 190 4.31 -3.50 -5.97
CA ARG A 190 3.95 -4.45 -4.90
C ARG A 190 2.62 -4.08 -4.25
N LEU A 191 2.42 -2.79 -3.92
CA LEU A 191 1.18 -2.31 -3.33
C LEU A 191 0.00 -2.50 -4.29
N PHE A 192 0.19 -2.15 -5.56
CA PHE A 192 -0.82 -2.30 -6.60
C PHE A 192 -1.15 -3.78 -6.89
N ALA A 193 -0.14 -4.61 -7.15
CA ALA A 193 -0.35 -6.00 -7.57
C ALA A 193 -1.04 -6.85 -6.49
N ASN A 194 -0.68 -6.63 -5.23
CA ASN A 194 -1.27 -7.37 -4.13
C ASN A 194 -2.77 -7.11 -4.00
N LEU A 195 -3.18 -5.85 -4.13
CA LEU A 195 -4.58 -5.47 -4.01
C LEU A 195 -5.42 -5.86 -5.22
N VAL A 196 -4.86 -5.72 -6.43
CA VAL A 196 -5.54 -6.22 -7.63
C VAL A 196 -5.76 -7.72 -7.55
N ALA A 197 -4.75 -8.49 -7.11
CA ALA A 197 -4.86 -9.93 -6.96
C ALA A 197 -5.91 -10.33 -5.90
N GLY A 198 -5.90 -9.68 -4.73
CA GLY A 198 -6.86 -9.92 -3.65
C GLY A 198 -8.30 -9.64 -4.09
N HIS A 199 -8.52 -8.48 -4.71
CA HIS A 199 -9.84 -8.10 -5.21
C HIS A 199 -10.38 -9.06 -6.28
N PHE A 200 -9.55 -9.49 -7.23
CA PHE A 200 -9.95 -10.50 -8.21
C PHE A 200 -10.31 -11.83 -7.55
N LEU A 201 -9.52 -12.27 -6.58
CA LEU A 201 -9.76 -13.52 -5.88
C LEU A 201 -11.08 -13.49 -5.10
N LEU A 202 -11.32 -12.39 -4.39
CA LEU A 202 -12.57 -12.18 -3.63
C LEU A 202 -13.78 -12.12 -4.58
N ALA A 203 -13.68 -11.40 -5.70
CA ALA A 203 -14.73 -11.31 -6.70
C ALA A 203 -15.06 -12.70 -7.29
N VAL A 204 -14.06 -13.51 -7.61
CA VAL A 204 -14.27 -14.86 -8.14
C VAL A 204 -15.02 -15.75 -7.16
N PHE A 205 -14.62 -15.77 -5.88
CA PHE A 205 -15.31 -16.59 -4.87
C PHE A 205 -16.71 -16.08 -4.57
N PHE A 206 -16.92 -14.77 -4.51
CA PHE A 206 -18.21 -14.17 -4.22
C PHE A 206 -19.21 -14.38 -5.37
N LEU A 207 -18.84 -14.03 -6.60
CA LEU A 207 -19.66 -14.25 -7.79
C LEU A 207 -19.87 -15.75 -8.08
N GLY A 208 -18.83 -16.55 -7.86
CA GLY A 208 -18.91 -18.00 -7.98
C GLY A 208 -19.92 -18.59 -6.98
N SER A 209 -19.93 -18.11 -5.74
CA SER A 209 -20.91 -18.52 -4.74
C SER A 209 -22.34 -18.21 -5.20
N ILE A 210 -22.63 -17.00 -5.64
CA ILE A 210 -23.96 -16.60 -6.11
C ILE A 210 -24.41 -17.46 -7.31
N ALA A 211 -23.52 -17.65 -8.28
CA ALA A 211 -23.81 -18.41 -9.49
C ALA A 211 -24.09 -19.90 -9.18
N LEU A 212 -23.32 -20.51 -8.30
CA LEU A 212 -23.42 -21.93 -7.96
C LEU A 212 -24.59 -22.23 -7.00
N LEU A 213 -24.98 -21.29 -6.13
CA LEU A 213 -26.14 -21.43 -5.25
C LEU A 213 -27.48 -21.42 -6.01
N SER A 214 -27.53 -20.87 -7.23
CA SER A 214 -28.75 -20.80 -8.04
C SER A 214 -29.20 -22.14 -8.58
N SER A 215 -28.36 -23.19 -8.57
CA SER A 215 -28.67 -24.52 -9.11
C SER A 215 -28.57 -25.60 -8.02
N ALA A 216 -29.60 -26.43 -7.95
CA ALA A 216 -29.65 -27.55 -6.97
C ALA A 216 -28.45 -28.52 -7.11
N VAL A 217 -27.95 -28.74 -8.34
CA VAL A 217 -26.81 -29.64 -8.60
C VAL A 217 -25.49 -29.08 -8.09
N THR A 218 -25.31 -27.75 -8.12
CA THR A 218 -24.05 -27.08 -7.73
C THR A 218 -24.12 -26.41 -6.37
N PHE A 219 -25.23 -26.56 -5.64
CA PHE A 219 -25.49 -25.89 -4.36
C PHE A 219 -24.38 -26.10 -3.33
N VAL A 220 -23.87 -27.33 -3.19
CA VAL A 220 -22.77 -27.63 -2.26
C VAL A 220 -21.50 -26.89 -2.62
N PHE A 221 -21.16 -26.80 -3.91
CA PHE A 221 -20.00 -26.02 -4.36
C PHE A 221 -20.20 -24.52 -4.14
N GLY A 222 -21.43 -24.02 -4.25
CA GLY A 222 -21.79 -22.63 -3.91
C GLY A 222 -21.55 -22.31 -2.43
N LEU A 223 -21.91 -23.23 -1.52
CA LEU A 223 -21.62 -23.08 -0.09
C LEU A 223 -20.11 -23.06 0.19
N VAL A 224 -19.36 -23.96 -0.43
CA VAL A 224 -17.89 -23.99 -0.28
C VAL A 224 -17.28 -22.71 -0.79
N SER A 225 -17.69 -22.22 -1.98
CA SER A 225 -17.22 -20.95 -2.53
C SER A 225 -17.55 -19.77 -1.61
N GLY A 226 -18.74 -19.73 -1.03
CA GLY A 226 -19.14 -18.70 -0.05
C GLY A 226 -18.32 -18.74 1.23
N ALA A 227 -18.05 -19.94 1.76
CA ALA A 227 -17.17 -20.10 2.92
C ALA A 227 -15.74 -19.62 2.60
N MET A 228 -15.23 -19.93 1.40
CA MET A 228 -13.92 -19.43 0.95
C MET A 228 -13.89 -17.92 0.78
N ALA A 229 -15.00 -17.29 0.33
CA ALA A 229 -15.08 -15.83 0.26
C ALA A 229 -14.92 -15.19 1.66
N VAL A 230 -15.53 -15.76 2.70
CA VAL A 230 -15.38 -15.28 4.08
C VAL A 230 -13.92 -15.42 4.55
N VAL A 231 -13.27 -16.54 4.26
CA VAL A 231 -11.85 -16.75 4.57
C VAL A 231 -10.97 -15.72 3.83
N MET A 232 -11.30 -15.43 2.58
CA MET A 232 -10.58 -14.43 1.77
C MET A 232 -10.71 -13.02 2.35
N VAL A 233 -11.88 -12.64 2.88
CA VAL A 233 -12.05 -11.36 3.59
C VAL A 233 -11.07 -11.25 4.78
N GLY A 234 -10.96 -12.29 5.60
CA GLY A 234 -10.00 -12.34 6.70
C GLY A 234 -8.54 -12.26 6.20
N PHE A 235 -8.24 -12.95 5.11
CA PHE A 235 -6.92 -12.91 4.47
C PHE A 235 -6.59 -11.50 3.95
N GLU A 236 -7.54 -10.80 3.34
CA GLU A 236 -7.33 -9.42 2.84
C GLU A 236 -7.07 -8.42 3.97
N ILE A 237 -7.75 -8.56 5.12
CA ILE A 237 -7.45 -7.72 6.30
C ILE A 237 -6.00 -7.95 6.75
N PHE A 238 -5.57 -9.20 6.83
CA PHE A 238 -4.19 -9.54 7.19
C PHE A 238 -3.18 -9.00 6.19
N VAL A 239 -3.45 -9.16 4.91
CA VAL A 239 -2.61 -8.67 3.81
C VAL A 239 -2.54 -7.14 3.81
N SER A 240 -3.64 -6.44 4.10
CA SER A 240 -3.68 -4.99 4.24
C SER A 240 -2.75 -4.48 5.34
N LEU A 241 -2.73 -5.16 6.49
CA LEU A 241 -1.81 -4.86 7.60
C LEU A 241 -0.36 -5.15 7.21
N LEU A 242 -0.12 -6.33 6.62
CA LEU A 242 1.22 -6.75 6.18
C LEU A 242 1.78 -5.78 5.14
N GLN A 243 0.97 -5.32 4.21
CA GLN A 243 1.39 -4.40 3.17
C GLN A 243 1.75 -3.01 3.71
N ALA A 244 0.96 -2.49 4.66
CA ALA A 244 1.28 -1.25 5.37
C ALA A 244 2.61 -1.37 6.13
N PHE A 245 2.83 -2.50 6.79
CA PHE A 245 4.07 -2.81 7.49
C PHE A 245 5.27 -2.88 6.54
N ILE A 246 5.19 -3.69 5.47
CA ILE A 246 6.29 -3.87 4.51
C ILE A 246 6.65 -2.54 3.83
N PHE A 247 5.67 -1.75 3.41
CA PHE A 247 5.92 -0.45 2.80
C PHE A 247 6.70 0.48 3.74
N SER A 248 6.27 0.56 5.00
CA SER A 248 6.89 1.42 6.01
C SER A 248 8.29 0.94 6.39
N VAL A 249 8.50 -0.38 6.54
CA VAL A 249 9.80 -1.00 6.81
C VAL A 249 10.79 -0.75 5.67
N LEU A 250 10.35 -0.94 4.40
CA LEU A 250 11.23 -0.69 3.27
C LEU A 250 11.59 0.80 3.14
N SER A 251 10.62 1.70 3.36
CA SER A 251 10.89 3.14 3.39
C SER A 251 11.89 3.49 4.50
N ALA A 252 11.74 2.93 5.69
CA ALA A 252 12.67 3.09 6.81
C ALA A 252 14.06 2.56 6.47
N SER A 253 14.15 1.36 5.86
CA SER A 253 15.41 0.75 5.43
C SER A 253 16.14 1.60 4.39
N TYR A 254 15.40 2.21 3.44
CA TYR A 254 16.01 3.12 2.45
C TYR A 254 16.52 4.40 3.09
N ILE A 255 15.79 4.95 4.09
CA ILE A 255 16.26 6.10 4.88
C ILE A 255 17.51 5.72 5.66
N ALA A 256 17.52 4.57 6.33
CA ALA A 256 18.67 4.07 7.07
C ALA A 256 19.90 3.91 6.17
N GLY A 257 19.73 3.29 4.99
CA GLY A 257 20.81 3.17 4.01
C GLY A 257 21.34 4.51 3.49
N ALA A 258 20.46 5.51 3.32
CA ALA A 258 20.86 6.85 2.93
C ALA A 258 21.56 7.64 4.06
N MET A 259 21.35 7.21 5.32
CA MET A 259 21.99 7.80 6.51
C MET A 259 23.29 7.10 6.90
N ALA A 260 23.55 5.90 6.37
CA ALA A 260 24.75 5.13 6.72
C ALA A 260 26.02 5.95 6.39
N SER A 261 26.90 6.12 7.39
CA SER A 261 28.22 6.69 7.20
C SER A 261 29.17 5.66 6.59
N GLU A 262 30.04 6.08 5.67
CA GLU A 262 31.19 5.27 5.26
C GLU A 262 32.03 4.95 6.52
N HIS A 263 32.07 3.70 6.94
CA HIS A 263 33.09 3.20 7.88
C HIS A 263 34.17 2.49 7.10
#